data_77a6a9df757b197dbe6b955810876fda
#
_entry.id   77a6a9df757b197dbe6b955810876fda
#
_cell.length_a   1.000
_cell.length_b   1.000
_cell.length_c   1.000
_cell.angle_alpha   90.00
_cell.angle_beta   90.00
_cell.angle_gamma   90.00
#
_symmetry.space_group_name_H-M   'P 1'
#
loop_
_entity.id
_entity.type
_entity.pdbx_description
1 polymer ?
#
loop_
_entity_poly.entity_id
_entity_poly.type
_entity_poly.pdbx_seq_one_letter_code
_entity_poly.pdbx_strand_id
1 'polypeptide(L)'
;VTAEKVAMIRQRLTEALAPVELDVIDEGHKHAGHSGEGKGHFFARIVSPAFAGKNPIQRHRLVYQALGDMMPDGIHALSIDAKAPGE
;
A
#
# COMPACT_ATOMS: atom_id res chain seq x y z
N VAL A 1 -9.76 -14.25 -0.51
CA VAL A 1 -8.80 -13.85 -1.54
C VAL A 1 -8.27 -12.45 -1.30
N THR A 2 -9.17 -11.46 -1.15
CA THR A 2 -8.71 -10.09 -0.88
C THR A 2 -8.06 -9.95 0.48
N ALA A 3 -8.52 -10.70 1.47
CA ALA A 3 -7.88 -10.71 2.79
C ALA A 3 -6.44 -11.21 2.71
N GLU A 4 -6.17 -12.17 1.84
CA GLU A 4 -4.81 -12.67 1.64
C GLU A 4 -3.93 -11.60 1.03
N LYS A 5 -4.44 -10.83 0.05
CA LYS A 5 -3.69 -9.75 -0.56
C LYS A 5 -3.39 -8.64 0.45
N VAL A 6 -4.37 -8.27 1.27
CA VAL A 6 -4.16 -7.29 2.33
C VAL A 6 -3.06 -7.76 3.27
N ALA A 7 -3.10 -9.02 3.68
CA ALA A 7 -2.09 -9.57 4.58
C ALA A 7 -0.69 -9.54 3.93
N MET A 8 -0.59 -9.88 2.66
CA MET A 8 0.68 -9.84 1.95
C MET A 8 1.22 -8.42 1.82
N ILE A 9 0.36 -7.46 1.51
CA ILE A 9 0.77 -6.05 1.43
C ILE A 9 1.30 -5.60 2.78
N ARG A 10 0.57 -5.88 3.85
CA ARG A 10 0.99 -5.50 5.19
C ARG A 10 2.33 -6.13 5.55
N GLN A 11 2.52 -7.41 5.24
CA GLN A 11 3.77 -8.10 5.54
C GLN A 11 4.94 -7.47 4.81
N ARG A 12 4.79 -7.23 3.52
CA ARG A 12 5.87 -6.66 2.72
C ARG A 12 6.24 -5.26 3.17
N LEU A 13 5.24 -4.43 3.45
CA LEU A 13 5.48 -3.07 3.92
C LEU A 13 6.14 -3.09 5.31
N THR A 14 5.72 -3.99 6.17
CA THR A 14 6.30 -4.12 7.51
C THR A 14 7.77 -4.51 7.43
N GLU A 15 8.09 -5.48 6.59
CA GLU A 15 9.47 -5.96 6.47
C GLU A 15 10.39 -4.92 5.83
N ALA A 16 9.88 -4.17 4.86
CA ALA A 16 10.72 -3.23 4.12
C ALA A 16 10.86 -1.87 4.81
N LEU A 17 9.81 -1.41 5.48
CA LEU A 17 9.73 -0.02 5.95
C LEU A 17 9.66 0.11 7.46
N ALA A 18 9.44 -0.99 8.18
CA ALA A 18 9.32 -1.01 9.64
C ALA A 18 8.40 0.13 10.15
N PRO A 19 7.15 0.20 9.67
CA PRO A 19 6.28 1.33 10.01
C PRO A 19 5.88 1.31 11.47
N VAL A 20 5.68 2.50 12.04
CA VAL A 20 5.14 2.63 13.40
C VAL A 20 3.60 2.55 13.37
N GLU A 21 3.00 2.89 12.23
CA GLU A 21 1.56 2.70 11.98
C GLU A 21 1.38 2.23 10.55
N LEU A 22 0.44 1.32 10.36
CA LEU A 22 0.16 0.79 9.04
C LEU A 22 -1.30 0.38 8.94
N ASP A 23 -2.01 0.94 7.96
CA ASP A 23 -3.36 0.54 7.62
C ASP A 23 -3.39 0.19 6.14
N VAL A 24 -3.98 -0.96 5.83
CA VAL A 24 -4.19 -1.37 4.45
C VAL A 24 -5.67 -1.73 4.30
N ILE A 25 -6.33 -1.07 3.36
CA ILE A 25 -7.76 -1.19 3.16
C ILE A 25 -8.02 -1.67 1.74
N ASP A 26 -8.86 -2.69 1.60
CA ASP A 26 -9.35 -3.13 0.31
C ASP A 26 -10.50 -2.23 -0.10
N GLU A 27 -10.32 -1.48 -1.17
CA GLU A 27 -11.33 -0.56 -1.69
C GLU A 27 -12.11 -1.13 -2.85
N GLY A 28 -11.90 -2.40 -3.17
CA GLY A 28 -12.59 -3.02 -4.28
C GLY A 28 -14.11 -2.96 -4.16
N HIS A 29 -14.62 -3.04 -2.96
CA HIS A 29 -16.06 -2.97 -2.71
C HIS A 29 -16.68 -1.63 -3.11
N LYS A 30 -15.89 -0.56 -3.19
CA LYS A 30 -16.38 0.75 -3.62
C LYS A 30 -16.70 0.79 -5.11
N HIS A 31 -16.29 -0.23 -5.83
CA HIS A 31 -16.49 -0.35 -7.26
C HIS A 31 -17.49 -1.43 -7.62
N ALA A 32 -18.32 -1.85 -6.65
CA ALA A 32 -19.33 -2.87 -6.87
C ALA A 32 -20.23 -2.50 -8.04
N GLY A 33 -20.44 -3.45 -8.95
CA GLY A 33 -21.22 -3.23 -10.13
C GLY A 33 -20.47 -2.63 -11.30
N HIS A 34 -19.19 -2.31 -11.13
CA HIS A 34 -18.36 -1.74 -12.19
C HIS A 34 -17.40 -2.78 -12.73
N SER A 35 -17.03 -2.60 -13.99
CA SER A 35 -15.96 -3.35 -14.60
C SER A 35 -14.67 -3.08 -13.79
N GLY A 36 -13.96 -4.15 -13.45
CA GLY A 36 -12.79 -4.02 -12.60
C GLY A 36 -13.06 -4.20 -11.12
N GLU A 37 -14.30 -4.46 -10.77
CA GLU A 37 -14.69 -4.74 -9.39
C GLU A 37 -13.83 -5.86 -8.82
N GLY A 38 -13.30 -5.66 -7.60
CA GLY A 38 -12.50 -6.66 -6.91
C GLY A 38 -11.13 -6.92 -7.49
N LYS A 39 -10.65 -6.08 -8.40
CA LYS A 39 -9.38 -6.29 -9.08
C LYS A 39 -8.23 -5.51 -8.47
N GLY A 40 -8.11 -5.56 -7.15
CA GLY A 40 -6.92 -5.05 -6.48
C GLY A 40 -6.86 -3.55 -6.34
N HIS A 41 -7.94 -2.93 -5.93
CA HIS A 41 -7.95 -1.53 -5.53
C HIS A 41 -7.72 -1.45 -4.03
N PHE A 42 -6.60 -0.86 -3.62
CA PHE A 42 -6.23 -0.81 -2.21
C PHE A 42 -5.83 0.60 -1.81
N PHE A 43 -5.95 0.88 -0.52
CA PHE A 43 -5.43 2.09 0.10
C PHE A 43 -4.47 1.69 1.21
N ALA A 44 -3.27 2.28 1.23
CA ALA A 44 -2.28 2.02 2.27
C ALA A 44 -1.91 3.33 2.95
N ARG A 45 -2.09 3.38 4.26
CA ARG A 45 -1.62 4.49 5.10
C ARG A 45 -0.44 3.98 5.90
N ILE A 46 0.70 4.62 5.71
CA ILE A 46 1.97 4.15 6.26
C ILE A 46 2.66 5.29 6.97
N VAL A 47 2.96 5.11 8.24
CA VAL A 47 3.77 6.05 9.00
C VAL A 47 5.09 5.35 9.33
N SER A 48 6.20 5.82 8.76
CA SER A 48 7.49 5.16 8.91
C SER A 48 8.63 6.15 8.93
N PRO A 49 9.63 5.93 9.80
CA PRO A 49 10.86 6.74 9.80
C PRO A 49 11.59 6.70 8.46
N ALA A 50 11.38 5.65 7.66
CA ALA A 50 12.01 5.53 6.35
C ALA A 50 11.60 6.66 5.39
N PHE A 51 10.49 7.33 5.66
CA PHE A 51 10.01 8.43 4.82
C PHE A 51 10.56 9.79 5.22
N ALA A 52 11.27 9.88 6.35
CA ALA A 52 11.80 11.16 6.81
C ALA A 52 12.77 11.76 5.78
N GLY A 53 12.58 13.03 5.49
CA GLY A 53 13.43 13.74 4.52
C GLY A 53 13.20 13.40 3.07
N LYS A 54 12.17 12.62 2.76
CA LYS A 54 11.88 12.20 1.39
C LYS A 54 10.64 12.91 0.84
N ASN A 55 10.67 13.23 -0.46
CA ASN A 55 9.52 13.82 -1.13
C ASN A 55 8.48 12.75 -1.46
N PRO A 56 7.25 13.14 -1.90
CA PRO A 56 6.21 12.15 -2.19
C PRO A 56 6.59 11.12 -3.23
N ILE A 57 7.34 11.50 -4.24
CA ILE A 57 7.76 10.56 -5.30
C ILE A 57 8.70 9.51 -4.73
N GLN A 58 9.64 9.91 -3.90
CA GLN A 58 10.59 9.00 -3.27
C GLN A 58 9.86 8.04 -2.32
N ARG A 59 8.88 8.54 -1.58
CA ARG A 59 8.08 7.72 -0.67
C ARG A 59 7.28 6.66 -1.43
N HIS A 60 6.66 7.04 -2.53
CA HIS A 60 5.92 6.12 -3.36
C HIS A 60 6.83 5.04 -3.95
N ARG A 61 8.03 5.40 -4.35
CA ARG A 61 8.99 4.43 -4.86
C ARG A 61 9.36 3.39 -3.81
N LEU A 62 9.54 3.82 -2.58
CA LEU A 62 9.83 2.89 -1.48
C LEU A 62 8.70 1.89 -1.30
N VAL A 63 7.46 2.35 -1.38
CA VAL A 63 6.29 1.48 -1.24
C VAL A 63 6.25 0.48 -2.39
N TYR A 64 6.43 0.95 -3.62
CA TYR A 64 6.42 0.05 -4.79
C TYR A 64 7.54 -0.96 -4.73
N GLN A 65 8.74 -0.57 -4.28
CA GLN A 65 9.85 -1.49 -4.11
C GLN A 65 9.53 -2.55 -3.05
N ALA A 66 8.87 -2.15 -1.97
CA ALA A 66 8.47 -3.07 -0.92
C ALA A 66 7.49 -4.12 -1.44
N LEU A 67 6.57 -3.70 -2.30
CA LEU A 67 5.56 -4.60 -2.87
C LEU A 67 6.11 -5.45 -4.01
N GLY A 68 7.17 -4.98 -4.67
CA GLY A 68 7.86 -5.73 -5.69
C GLY A 68 6.94 -6.24 -6.79
N ASP A 69 6.96 -7.54 -7.03
CA ASP A 69 6.22 -8.16 -8.11
C ASP A 69 4.71 -8.29 -7.84
N MET A 70 4.23 -7.88 -6.69
CA MET A 70 2.79 -7.75 -6.49
C MET A 70 2.20 -6.67 -7.39
N MET A 71 3.02 -5.70 -7.82
CA MET A 71 2.59 -4.67 -8.75
C MET A 71 3.08 -5.04 -10.15
N PRO A 72 2.23 -5.07 -11.17
CA PRO A 72 0.77 -4.84 -11.14
C PRO A 72 -0.07 -6.11 -10.98
N ASP A 73 0.56 -7.27 -10.82
CA ASP A 73 -0.16 -8.55 -10.92
C ASP A 73 -1.26 -8.71 -9.87
N GLY A 74 -0.96 -8.45 -8.61
CA GLY A 74 -1.91 -8.63 -7.53
C GLY A 74 -2.64 -7.34 -7.15
N ILE A 75 -2.13 -6.20 -7.60
CA ILE A 75 -2.65 -4.90 -7.23
C ILE A 75 -2.86 -4.08 -8.50
N HIS A 76 -4.12 -3.77 -8.81
CA HIS A 76 -4.46 -2.98 -9.99
C HIS A 76 -4.22 -1.49 -9.74
N ALA A 77 -4.61 -1.01 -8.57
CA ALA A 77 -4.43 0.38 -8.18
C ALA A 77 -4.15 0.47 -6.69
N LEU A 78 -3.25 1.36 -6.32
CA LEU A 78 -2.88 1.55 -4.93
C LEU A 78 -2.82 3.05 -4.62
N SER A 79 -3.66 3.48 -3.67
CA SER A 79 -3.58 4.82 -3.12
C SER A 79 -2.66 4.77 -1.90
N ILE A 80 -1.74 5.72 -1.81
CA ILE A 80 -0.71 5.72 -0.78
C ILE A 80 -0.77 7.00 0.01
N ASP A 81 -0.80 6.89 1.33
CA ASP A 81 -0.61 7.99 2.26
C ASP A 81 0.63 7.67 3.09
N ALA A 82 1.77 8.23 2.70
CA ALA A 82 3.07 7.92 3.30
C ALA A 82 3.58 9.12 4.08
N LYS A 83 3.79 8.93 5.38
CA LYS A 83 4.24 9.99 6.27
C LYS A 83 5.37 9.50 7.15
N ALA A 84 6.25 10.43 7.55
CA ALA A 84 7.19 10.17 8.61
C ALA A 84 6.53 10.45 9.95
N PRO A 85 7.01 9.84 11.05
CA PRO A 85 6.44 10.13 12.36
C PRO A 85 6.53 11.62 12.69
N GLY A 86 5.45 12.16 13.18
CA GLY A 86 5.38 13.58 13.54
C GLY A 86 4.94 14.51 12.44
N GLU A 87 4.75 13.99 11.24
CA GLU A 87 4.22 14.81 10.14
C GLU A 87 2.72 14.98 10.20
#